data_b55ff5b8513e6e7b6ab8ab21782a0b39
#
_entry.id   b55ff5b8513e6e7b6ab8ab21782a0b39
#
_cell.length_a   1.000
_cell.length_b   1.000
_cell.length_c   1.000
_cell.angle_alpha   90.00
_cell.angle_beta   90.00
_cell.angle_gamma   90.00
#
_symmetry.space_group_name_H-M   'P 1'
#
loop_
_entity.id
_entity.type
_entity.pdbx_description
1 polymer ?
#
loop_
_entity_poly.entity_id
_entity_poly.type
_entity_poly.pdbx_seq_one_letter_code
_entity_poly.pdbx_strand_id
1 'polypeptide(L)'
;APDRWFARRLDGERIEWARYGGHWQMTVWSPEYRERWVRNVVAELRDSPFDGVMADNDVFDDYYGLDLPIRHARTMADFRDGAGELVHAAGTALNAVGKILVPNIAESRREPGRWASHAAYGGGFEEVWLGFSPVDLFDPETTEAQLPQADGPGLSILRVPTDGDDDHPNVEYGLAAFWIFGAGRGAYAATAHDDYSRTQHTAQLDWDLGAPVQDPVRRGHTWWREFTHGWAAVNFNADRRRRRR
;
A
#
# COMPACT_ATOMS: atom_id res chain seq x y z
N ALA A 1 -10.63 24.32 -8.59
CA ALA A 1 -9.84 24.57 -7.36
C ALA A 1 -9.23 25.98 -7.43
N PRO A 2 -9.09 26.71 -6.30
CA PRO A 2 -8.37 27.97 -6.25
C PRO A 2 -6.92 27.80 -6.70
N ASP A 3 -6.37 28.80 -7.40
CA ASP A 3 -5.04 28.74 -8.00
C ASP A 3 -3.91 28.50 -6.96
N ARG A 4 -4.07 29.00 -5.75
CA ARG A 4 -3.13 28.82 -4.64
C ARG A 4 -3.00 27.40 -4.11
N TRP A 5 -3.90 26.49 -4.50
CA TRP A 5 -3.85 25.07 -4.09
C TRP A 5 -3.04 24.20 -5.02
N PHE A 6 -2.61 24.73 -6.17
CA PHE A 6 -1.70 24.03 -7.05
C PHE A 6 -0.25 24.25 -6.61
N ALA A 7 0.51 23.17 -6.48
CA ALA A 7 1.95 23.25 -6.27
C ALA A 7 2.63 23.90 -7.48
N ARG A 8 3.71 24.64 -7.22
CA ARG A 8 4.40 25.39 -8.25
C ARG A 8 5.91 25.20 -8.17
N ARG A 9 6.54 25.12 -9.32
CA ARG A 9 8.00 25.21 -9.47
C ARG A 9 8.50 26.58 -9.01
N LEU A 10 9.80 26.73 -8.86
CA LEU A 10 10.42 28.00 -8.44
C LEU A 10 10.15 29.14 -9.42
N ASP A 11 10.02 28.84 -10.72
CA ASP A 11 9.64 29.80 -11.78
C ASP A 11 8.17 30.22 -11.74
N GLY A 12 7.33 29.49 -11.03
CA GLY A 12 5.91 29.79 -10.87
C GLY A 12 4.97 28.89 -11.66
N GLU A 13 5.48 28.01 -12.51
CA GLU A 13 4.65 27.09 -13.27
C GLU A 13 4.01 26.04 -12.35
N ARG A 14 2.78 25.63 -12.67
CA ARG A 14 2.10 24.53 -11.97
C ARG A 14 2.79 23.21 -12.31
N ILE A 15 2.77 22.29 -11.38
CA ILE A 15 3.36 20.95 -11.55
C ILE A 15 2.28 20.00 -12.01
N GLU A 16 2.37 19.57 -13.27
CA GLU A 16 1.62 18.44 -13.81
C GLU A 16 2.43 17.16 -13.61
N TRP A 17 1.74 16.08 -13.21
CA TRP A 17 2.41 14.81 -12.97
C TRP A 17 2.94 14.19 -14.27
N ALA A 18 4.19 13.81 -14.27
CA ALA A 18 4.79 13.08 -15.38
C ALA A 18 3.98 11.81 -15.66
N ARG A 19 3.66 11.54 -16.93
CA ARG A 19 2.86 10.40 -17.42
C ARG A 19 1.37 10.40 -17.08
N TYR A 20 0.88 11.40 -16.35
CA TYR A 20 -0.53 11.51 -15.94
C TYR A 20 -1.09 12.86 -16.36
N GLY A 21 -1.29 13.06 -17.67
CA GLY A 21 -1.81 14.31 -18.23
C GLY A 21 -3.12 14.74 -17.57
N GLY A 22 -3.19 16.03 -17.21
CA GLY A 22 -4.33 16.60 -16.48
C GLY A 22 -4.32 16.39 -14.98
N HIS A 23 -3.35 15.66 -14.41
CA HIS A 23 -3.16 15.49 -12.97
C HIS A 23 -2.16 16.52 -12.44
N TRP A 24 -2.60 17.31 -11.51
CA TRP A 24 -1.82 18.41 -10.95
C TRP A 24 -1.44 18.16 -9.51
N GLN A 25 -0.19 18.41 -9.17
CA GLN A 25 0.24 18.33 -7.79
C GLN A 25 -0.44 19.42 -6.97
N MET A 26 -1.08 19.00 -5.89
CA MET A 26 -1.71 19.93 -4.94
C MET A 26 -0.78 20.23 -3.77
N THR A 27 -1.04 21.36 -3.09
CA THR A 27 -0.27 21.83 -1.93
C THR A 27 -0.66 21.06 -0.65
N VAL A 28 -0.32 19.76 -0.56
CA VAL A 28 -0.68 18.89 0.58
C VAL A 28 -0.18 19.40 1.93
N TRP A 29 0.87 20.22 1.94
CA TRP A 29 1.39 20.93 3.12
C TRP A 29 0.55 22.14 3.54
N SER A 30 -0.41 22.60 2.71
CA SER A 30 -1.28 23.73 3.04
C SER A 30 -2.43 23.31 3.97
N PRO A 31 -2.54 23.87 5.19
CA PRO A 31 -3.67 23.56 6.09
C PRO A 31 -5.03 23.83 5.43
N GLU A 32 -5.16 24.96 4.68
CA GLU A 32 -6.41 25.31 4.00
C GLU A 32 -6.80 24.26 2.95
N TYR A 33 -5.82 23.73 2.19
CA TYR A 33 -6.08 22.67 1.22
C TYR A 33 -6.53 21.39 1.93
N ARG A 34 -5.81 20.97 2.98
CA ARG A 34 -6.15 19.77 3.76
C ARG A 34 -7.55 19.86 4.36
N GLU A 35 -7.87 20.98 5.03
CA GLU A 35 -9.21 21.21 5.59
C GLU A 35 -10.32 21.12 4.54
N ARG A 36 -10.07 21.66 3.35
CA ARG A 36 -11.06 21.59 2.26
C ARG A 36 -11.20 20.17 1.74
N TRP A 37 -10.10 19.46 1.54
CA TRP A 37 -10.11 18.07 1.09
C TRP A 37 -10.86 17.18 2.08
N VAL A 38 -10.48 17.24 3.34
CA VAL A 38 -11.11 16.47 4.43
C VAL A 38 -12.61 16.75 4.51
N ARG A 39 -12.99 18.01 4.52
CA ARG A 39 -14.41 18.41 4.58
C ARG A 39 -15.23 17.85 3.40
N ASN A 40 -14.66 17.87 2.19
CA ASN A 40 -15.34 17.33 1.02
C ASN A 40 -15.52 15.81 1.12
N VAL A 41 -14.45 15.08 1.45
CA VAL A 41 -14.50 13.61 1.55
C VAL A 41 -15.44 13.15 2.66
N VAL A 42 -15.42 13.81 3.82
CA VAL A 42 -16.35 13.52 4.91
C VAL A 42 -17.81 13.81 4.50
N ALA A 43 -18.06 14.90 3.78
CA ALA A 43 -19.41 15.23 3.32
C ALA A 43 -19.97 14.19 2.34
N GLU A 44 -19.13 13.71 1.41
CA GLU A 44 -19.53 12.67 0.44
C GLU A 44 -19.76 11.30 1.09
N LEU A 45 -18.97 10.95 2.11
CA LEU A 45 -19.02 9.61 2.70
C LEU A 45 -19.99 9.46 3.88
N ARG A 46 -20.28 10.52 4.63
CA ARG A 46 -21.04 10.47 5.88
C ARG A 46 -22.33 9.66 5.75
N ASP A 47 -23.15 9.95 4.77
CA ASP A 47 -24.46 9.36 4.55
C ASP A 47 -24.45 8.33 3.39
N SER A 48 -23.27 7.98 2.89
CA SER A 48 -23.11 7.00 1.81
C SER A 48 -23.18 5.58 2.35
N PRO A 49 -23.49 4.57 1.50
CA PRO A 49 -23.45 3.15 1.88
C PRO A 49 -22.03 2.57 2.02
N PHE A 50 -20.99 3.33 1.68
CA PHE A 50 -19.60 2.88 1.77
C PHE A 50 -19.08 2.97 3.20
N ASP A 51 -18.28 1.98 3.62
CA ASP A 51 -17.63 1.96 4.93
C ASP A 51 -16.47 2.96 5.05
N GLY A 52 -15.90 3.40 3.93
CA GLY A 52 -14.80 4.34 3.92
C GLY A 52 -14.27 4.65 2.52
N VAL A 53 -13.02 5.08 2.46
CA VAL A 53 -12.35 5.45 1.21
C VAL A 53 -10.92 4.90 1.17
N MET A 54 -10.52 4.39 0.01
CA MET A 54 -9.11 4.17 -0.33
C MET A 54 -8.57 5.48 -0.92
N ALA A 55 -7.51 6.00 -0.29
CA ALA A 55 -6.83 7.22 -0.72
C ALA A 55 -5.52 6.85 -1.43
N ASP A 56 -5.48 7.06 -2.72
CA ASP A 56 -4.30 6.76 -3.52
C ASP A 56 -3.18 7.79 -3.32
N ASN A 57 -1.94 7.38 -3.65
CA ASN A 57 -0.76 8.24 -3.70
C ASN A 57 -0.30 8.86 -2.36
N ASP A 58 -0.29 8.08 -1.28
CA ASP A 58 0.52 8.41 -0.11
C ASP A 58 2.00 8.10 -0.41
N VAL A 59 2.59 8.96 -1.24
CA VAL A 59 3.88 8.73 -1.90
C VAL A 59 5.07 8.84 -0.95
N PHE A 60 6.12 8.09 -1.25
CA PHE A 60 7.38 8.11 -0.50
C PHE A 60 8.50 8.88 -1.22
N ASP A 61 8.55 8.79 -2.56
CA ASP A 61 9.59 9.38 -3.38
C ASP A 61 9.00 10.17 -4.55
N ASP A 62 9.84 10.82 -5.33
CA ASP A 62 9.40 11.61 -6.50
C ASP A 62 9.08 10.70 -7.70
N TYR A 63 7.88 10.10 -7.68
CA TYR A 63 7.40 9.25 -8.78
C TYR A 63 6.82 10.05 -9.96
N TYR A 64 6.50 11.32 -9.74
CA TYR A 64 5.68 12.09 -10.67
C TYR A 64 6.39 13.34 -11.23
N GLY A 65 7.69 13.48 -10.98
CA GLY A 65 8.49 14.56 -11.55
C GLY A 65 8.19 15.92 -10.90
N LEU A 66 8.22 15.96 -9.57
CA LEU A 66 8.13 17.21 -8.82
C LEU A 66 9.34 18.09 -9.10
N ASP A 67 10.51 17.48 -9.36
CA ASP A 67 11.79 18.16 -9.59
C ASP A 67 12.11 19.15 -8.45
N LEU A 68 12.23 18.62 -7.25
CA LEU A 68 12.54 19.40 -6.05
C LEU A 68 13.89 20.13 -6.15
N PRO A 69 14.03 21.35 -5.61
CA PRO A 69 13.07 22.04 -4.74
C PRO A 69 11.97 22.79 -5.51
N ILE A 70 10.80 22.86 -4.88
CA ILE A 70 9.67 23.66 -5.35
C ILE A 70 9.34 24.77 -4.34
N ARG A 71 8.36 25.64 -4.61
CA ARG A 71 8.13 26.84 -3.81
C ARG A 71 7.92 26.60 -2.31
N HIS A 72 7.37 25.46 -1.91
CA HIS A 72 7.00 25.19 -0.51
C HIS A 72 7.56 23.88 0.04
N ALA A 73 8.27 23.09 -0.78
CA ALA A 73 8.94 21.88 -0.36
C ALA A 73 10.35 21.84 -0.96
N ARG A 74 11.35 21.64 -0.12
CA ARG A 74 12.76 21.56 -0.55
C ARG A 74 13.22 20.14 -0.75
N THR A 75 12.61 19.21 -0.02
CA THR A 75 12.97 17.81 0.02
C THR A 75 11.71 16.94 -0.06
N MET A 76 11.90 15.65 -0.36
CA MET A 76 10.79 14.69 -0.27
C MET A 76 10.29 14.51 1.17
N ALA A 77 11.11 14.78 2.19
CA ALA A 77 10.64 14.77 3.58
C ALA A 77 9.57 15.85 3.82
N ASP A 78 9.79 17.09 3.36
CA ASP A 78 8.77 18.16 3.48
C ASP A 78 7.45 17.77 2.80
N PHE A 79 7.55 17.06 1.67
CA PHE A 79 6.38 16.59 0.96
C PHE A 79 5.66 15.44 1.72
N ARG A 80 6.44 14.45 2.21
CA ARG A 80 5.89 13.34 3.01
C ARG A 80 5.22 13.83 4.29
N ASP A 81 5.81 14.80 4.97
CA ASP A 81 5.22 15.40 6.17
C ASP A 81 3.83 15.99 5.86
N GLY A 82 3.73 16.75 4.77
CA GLY A 82 2.45 17.32 4.32
C GLY A 82 1.41 16.26 3.94
N ALA A 83 1.82 15.18 3.27
CA ALA A 83 0.95 14.06 2.94
C ALA A 83 0.53 13.29 4.20
N GLY A 84 1.44 13.03 5.13
CA GLY A 84 1.16 12.40 6.42
C GLY A 84 0.16 13.21 7.26
N GLU A 85 0.31 14.53 7.34
CA GLU A 85 -0.65 15.40 8.01
C GLU A 85 -2.04 15.35 7.35
N LEU A 86 -2.12 15.20 6.01
CA LEU A 86 -3.40 15.01 5.32
C LEU A 86 -4.03 13.65 5.69
N VAL A 87 -3.24 12.57 5.71
CA VAL A 87 -3.71 11.23 6.12
C VAL A 87 -4.26 11.28 7.54
N HIS A 88 -3.53 11.87 8.49
CA HIS A 88 -3.96 11.98 9.89
C HIS A 88 -5.23 12.82 10.06
N ALA A 89 -5.32 13.96 9.39
CA ALA A 89 -6.50 14.82 9.45
C ALA A 89 -7.73 14.14 8.84
N ALA A 90 -7.55 13.49 7.68
CA ALA A 90 -8.62 12.78 6.99
C ALA A 90 -9.10 11.56 7.79
N GLY A 91 -8.17 10.74 8.27
CA GLY A 91 -8.49 9.55 9.05
C GLY A 91 -9.22 9.89 10.33
N THR A 92 -8.75 10.89 11.07
CA THR A 92 -9.42 11.37 12.30
C THR A 92 -10.85 11.84 12.02
N ALA A 93 -11.04 12.64 10.96
CA ALA A 93 -12.35 13.19 10.63
C ALA A 93 -13.33 12.12 10.10
N LEU A 94 -12.85 11.15 9.33
CA LEU A 94 -13.65 10.02 8.85
C LEU A 94 -14.06 9.10 10.00
N ASN A 95 -13.13 8.75 10.90
CA ASN A 95 -13.44 7.93 12.08
C ASN A 95 -14.49 8.59 13.00
N ALA A 96 -14.48 9.93 13.10
CA ALA A 96 -15.48 10.67 13.87
C ALA A 96 -16.91 10.54 13.31
N VAL A 97 -17.07 10.11 12.05
CA VAL A 97 -18.38 9.85 11.42
C VAL A 97 -18.60 8.35 11.12
N GLY A 98 -17.81 7.46 11.74
CA GLY A 98 -17.94 6.00 11.59
C GLY A 98 -17.44 5.46 10.26
N LYS A 99 -16.58 6.19 9.56
CA LYS A 99 -15.96 5.79 8.28
C LYS A 99 -14.47 5.55 8.45
N ILE A 100 -13.87 4.71 7.58
CA ILE A 100 -12.45 4.40 7.61
C ILE A 100 -11.70 5.07 6.46
N LEU A 101 -10.38 5.26 6.68
CA LEU A 101 -9.42 5.65 5.66
C LEU A 101 -8.43 4.50 5.44
N VAL A 102 -8.21 4.13 4.19
CA VAL A 102 -7.22 3.14 3.75
C VAL A 102 -6.30 3.79 2.71
N PRO A 103 -5.18 4.40 3.11
CA PRO A 103 -4.25 4.98 2.15
C PRO A 103 -3.46 3.90 1.40
N ASN A 104 -3.10 4.18 0.14
CA ASN A 104 -2.07 3.44 -0.60
C ASN A 104 -0.70 3.94 -0.14
N ILE A 105 -0.09 3.22 0.83
CA ILE A 105 1.10 3.65 1.56
C ILE A 105 2.36 3.18 0.83
N ALA A 106 2.85 4.00 -0.09
CA ALA A 106 4.02 3.65 -0.88
C ALA A 106 5.28 3.46 0.00
N GLU A 107 6.00 2.39 -0.28
CA GLU A 107 7.34 2.09 0.25
C GLU A 107 7.49 2.23 1.78
N SER A 108 6.44 1.94 2.54
CA SER A 108 6.45 2.05 4.00
C SER A 108 7.57 1.25 4.68
N ARG A 109 8.11 0.21 4.02
CA ARG A 109 9.27 -0.55 4.46
C ARG A 109 10.56 0.26 4.63
N ARG A 110 10.65 1.44 3.97
CA ARG A 110 11.83 2.33 4.03
C ARG A 110 11.82 3.27 5.23
N GLU A 111 10.69 3.38 5.93
CA GLU A 111 10.51 4.26 7.09
C GLU A 111 9.82 3.49 8.22
N PRO A 112 10.57 3.07 9.26
CA PRO A 112 9.99 2.35 10.38
C PRO A 112 8.84 3.10 11.05
N GLY A 113 7.71 2.41 11.22
CA GLY A 113 6.51 2.97 11.84
C GLY A 113 5.55 3.69 10.86
N ARG A 114 5.95 3.99 9.63
CA ARG A 114 5.10 4.66 8.64
C ARG A 114 3.81 3.87 8.38
N TRP A 115 3.92 2.58 8.10
CA TRP A 115 2.73 1.73 7.90
C TRP A 115 1.76 1.82 9.07
N ALA A 116 2.25 1.55 10.29
CA ALA A 116 1.41 1.56 11.48
C ALA A 116 0.75 2.93 11.74
N SER A 117 1.47 4.02 11.49
CA SER A 117 0.97 5.38 11.64
C SER A 117 -0.13 5.73 10.63
N HIS A 118 0.09 5.42 9.35
CA HIS A 118 -0.83 5.79 8.29
C HIS A 118 -2.03 4.84 8.18
N ALA A 119 -1.85 3.56 8.49
CA ALA A 119 -2.93 2.56 8.51
C ALA A 119 -3.82 2.64 9.77
N ALA A 120 -3.51 3.45 10.76
CA ALA A 120 -4.21 3.53 12.04
C ALA A 120 -5.70 3.92 11.94
N TYR A 121 -6.15 4.43 10.81
CA TYR A 121 -7.50 4.98 10.61
C TYR A 121 -8.47 4.01 9.93
N GLY A 122 -8.08 2.74 9.80
CA GLY A 122 -8.94 1.70 9.23
C GLY A 122 -8.17 0.64 8.48
N GLY A 123 -6.96 0.94 8.03
CA GLY A 123 -6.09 0.01 7.31
C GLY A 123 -5.15 0.69 6.33
N GLY A 124 -4.38 -0.10 5.60
CA GLY A 124 -3.47 0.34 4.56
C GLY A 124 -3.52 -0.56 3.33
N PHE A 125 -3.20 -0.01 2.18
CA PHE A 125 -2.99 -0.72 0.93
C PHE A 125 -1.51 -0.68 0.58
N GLU A 126 -0.91 -1.85 0.35
CA GLU A 126 0.44 -2.01 -0.20
C GLU A 126 0.33 -2.56 -1.62
N GLU A 127 0.50 -1.69 -2.58
CA GLU A 127 0.34 -1.99 -4.01
C GLU A 127 1.49 -2.81 -4.58
N VAL A 128 2.68 -2.73 -3.98
CA VAL A 128 3.90 -3.41 -4.44
C VAL A 128 4.44 -4.40 -3.39
N TRP A 129 3.53 -5.17 -2.80
CA TRP A 129 3.91 -6.14 -1.79
C TRP A 129 4.77 -7.23 -2.39
N LEU A 130 5.95 -7.48 -1.78
CA LEU A 130 6.98 -8.46 -2.15
C LEU A 130 7.74 -8.18 -3.47
N GLY A 131 7.42 -7.10 -4.20
CA GLY A 131 8.11 -6.79 -5.45
C GLY A 131 7.53 -5.62 -6.22
N PHE A 132 8.31 -5.01 -7.11
CA PHE A 132 7.85 -3.92 -7.98
C PHE A 132 7.12 -4.44 -9.24
N SER A 133 7.52 -5.61 -9.73
CA SER A 133 6.97 -6.18 -10.96
C SER A 133 6.97 -7.71 -10.91
N PRO A 134 6.34 -8.38 -11.87
CA PRO A 134 6.35 -9.85 -11.95
C PRO A 134 7.74 -10.48 -11.89
N VAL A 135 8.74 -9.78 -12.38
CA VAL A 135 10.13 -10.26 -12.51
C VAL A 135 11.12 -9.57 -11.56
N ASP A 136 10.67 -8.51 -10.87
CA ASP A 136 11.48 -7.72 -9.94
C ASP A 136 10.93 -7.84 -8.52
N LEU A 137 11.11 -9.05 -7.94
CA LEU A 137 10.77 -9.32 -6.55
C LEU A 137 11.88 -8.85 -5.63
N PHE A 138 11.50 -8.35 -4.46
CA PHE A 138 12.44 -7.87 -3.46
C PHE A 138 13.39 -8.96 -2.96
N ASP A 139 14.59 -8.54 -2.58
CA ASP A 139 15.52 -9.38 -1.82
C ASP A 139 14.93 -9.77 -0.44
N PRO A 140 15.53 -10.75 0.25
CA PRO A 140 14.99 -11.23 1.53
C PRO A 140 14.88 -10.15 2.60
N GLU A 141 15.84 -9.23 2.70
CA GLU A 141 15.85 -8.18 3.71
C GLU A 141 14.74 -7.17 3.46
N THR A 142 14.60 -6.70 2.23
CA THR A 142 13.52 -5.81 1.81
C THR A 142 12.14 -6.46 1.98
N THR A 143 12.01 -7.74 1.62
CA THR A 143 10.78 -8.51 1.82
C THR A 143 10.43 -8.60 3.32
N GLU A 144 11.39 -8.95 4.16
CA GLU A 144 11.18 -9.05 5.61
C GLU A 144 10.75 -7.72 6.25
N ALA A 145 11.22 -6.60 5.73
CA ALA A 145 10.79 -5.28 6.18
C ALA A 145 9.30 -4.97 5.88
N GLN A 146 8.67 -5.68 4.94
CA GLN A 146 7.24 -5.55 4.64
C GLN A 146 6.34 -6.47 5.47
N LEU A 147 6.86 -7.50 6.11
CA LEU A 147 6.03 -8.51 6.80
C LEU A 147 5.10 -7.93 7.88
N PRO A 148 5.52 -6.91 8.67
CA PRO A 148 4.63 -6.30 9.65
C PRO A 148 3.36 -5.67 9.05
N GLN A 149 3.37 -5.34 7.76
CA GLN A 149 2.19 -4.80 7.08
C GLN A 149 1.02 -5.80 7.06
N ALA A 150 1.30 -7.08 7.02
CA ALA A 150 0.29 -8.13 6.99
C ALA A 150 -0.47 -8.28 8.33
N ASP A 151 0.07 -7.74 9.42
CA ASP A 151 -0.50 -7.82 10.77
C ASP A 151 -1.29 -6.55 11.19
N GLY A 152 -1.45 -5.60 10.31
CA GLY A 152 -2.23 -4.38 10.60
C GLY A 152 -1.36 -3.15 10.91
N PRO A 153 -1.93 -2.11 11.55
CA PRO A 153 -3.26 -2.06 12.16
C PRO A 153 -4.40 -1.98 11.14
N GLY A 154 -5.58 -2.46 11.55
CA GLY A 154 -6.79 -2.43 10.72
C GLY A 154 -6.76 -3.42 9.56
N LEU A 155 -7.35 -3.05 8.43
CA LEU A 155 -7.38 -3.85 7.21
C LEU A 155 -6.05 -3.72 6.45
N SER A 156 -5.35 -4.83 6.26
CA SER A 156 -4.16 -4.87 5.40
C SER A 156 -4.55 -5.40 4.02
N ILE A 157 -4.55 -4.54 3.01
CA ILE A 157 -4.78 -4.93 1.62
C ILE A 157 -3.42 -5.05 0.94
N LEU A 158 -3.04 -6.28 0.57
CA LEU A 158 -1.71 -6.61 0.06
C LEU A 158 -1.82 -7.13 -1.37
N ARG A 159 -1.23 -6.42 -2.30
CA ARG A 159 -1.22 -6.80 -3.72
C ARG A 159 0.18 -7.22 -4.16
N VAL A 160 0.31 -8.46 -4.65
CA VAL A 160 1.54 -8.93 -5.28
C VAL A 160 1.48 -8.69 -6.80
N PRO A 161 2.57 -8.19 -7.44
CA PRO A 161 2.60 -7.99 -8.87
C PRO A 161 2.74 -9.31 -9.64
N THR A 162 1.90 -9.47 -10.66
CA THR A 162 1.92 -10.57 -11.63
C THR A 162 1.84 -10.03 -13.06
N ASP A 163 1.86 -10.92 -14.05
CA ASP A 163 1.69 -10.59 -15.46
C ASP A 163 0.23 -10.69 -15.96
N GLY A 164 -0.69 -11.08 -15.08
CA GLY A 164 -2.10 -11.25 -15.41
C GLY A 164 -2.53 -12.70 -15.61
N ASP A 165 -1.60 -13.65 -15.66
CA ASP A 165 -1.89 -15.08 -15.79
C ASP A 165 -2.16 -15.75 -14.44
N ASP A 166 -3.17 -16.63 -14.38
CA ASP A 166 -3.57 -17.31 -13.14
C ASP A 166 -2.51 -18.28 -12.62
N ASP A 167 -1.66 -18.82 -13.48
CA ASP A 167 -0.57 -19.73 -13.14
C ASP A 167 0.76 -19.03 -12.87
N HIS A 168 0.77 -17.69 -12.82
CA HIS A 168 1.98 -16.96 -12.49
C HIS A 168 2.47 -17.31 -11.08
N PRO A 169 3.74 -17.71 -10.89
CA PRO A 169 4.24 -18.23 -9.60
C PRO A 169 4.17 -17.22 -8.44
N ASN A 170 4.06 -15.93 -8.74
CA ASN A 170 3.89 -14.91 -7.70
C ASN A 170 2.50 -14.97 -7.03
N VAL A 171 1.49 -15.56 -7.67
CA VAL A 171 0.17 -15.75 -7.04
C VAL A 171 0.30 -16.64 -5.81
N GLU A 172 0.89 -17.83 -5.97
CA GLU A 172 1.11 -18.75 -4.84
C GLU A 172 2.16 -18.24 -3.86
N TYR A 173 3.21 -17.57 -4.36
CA TYR A 173 4.26 -16.98 -3.54
C TYR A 173 3.71 -15.93 -2.57
N GLY A 174 2.91 -14.98 -3.08
CA GLY A 174 2.27 -13.97 -2.27
C GLY A 174 1.22 -14.55 -1.32
N LEU A 175 0.40 -15.50 -1.82
CA LEU A 175 -0.62 -16.16 -0.99
C LEU A 175 0.00 -16.91 0.19
N ALA A 176 1.09 -17.65 -0.03
CA ALA A 176 1.80 -18.34 1.05
C ALA A 176 2.35 -17.36 2.10
N ALA A 177 2.94 -16.24 1.65
CA ALA A 177 3.40 -15.19 2.56
C ALA A 177 2.21 -14.56 3.33
N PHE A 178 1.09 -14.28 2.63
CA PHE A 178 -0.11 -13.74 3.25
C PHE A 178 -0.66 -14.63 4.36
N TRP A 179 -0.77 -15.95 4.14
CA TRP A 179 -1.21 -16.88 5.18
C TRP A 179 -0.26 -16.95 6.38
N ILE A 180 1.05 -16.92 6.12
CA ILE A 180 2.05 -17.03 7.20
C ILE A 180 2.01 -15.81 8.11
N PHE A 181 1.88 -14.59 7.56
CA PHE A 181 2.04 -13.34 8.30
C PHE A 181 0.73 -12.61 8.58
N GLY A 182 -0.34 -12.92 7.85
CA GLY A 182 -1.64 -12.27 8.03
C GLY A 182 -2.32 -12.64 9.36
N ALA A 183 -2.88 -11.64 10.03
CA ALA A 183 -3.61 -11.80 11.30
C ALA A 183 -5.12 -12.02 11.12
N GLY A 184 -5.56 -12.42 9.92
CA GLY A 184 -6.98 -12.67 9.63
C GLY A 184 -7.84 -11.44 9.35
N ARG A 185 -7.24 -10.25 9.27
CA ARG A 185 -7.90 -8.98 8.89
C ARG A 185 -7.37 -8.42 7.57
N GLY A 186 -6.72 -9.26 6.79
CA GLY A 186 -6.14 -8.87 5.53
C GLY A 186 -7.00 -9.22 4.33
N ALA A 187 -6.72 -8.57 3.21
CA ALA A 187 -7.16 -8.96 1.88
C ALA A 187 -5.92 -9.15 1.01
N TYR A 188 -5.91 -10.21 0.23
CA TYR A 188 -4.85 -10.53 -0.71
C TYR A 188 -5.35 -10.39 -2.13
N ALA A 189 -4.52 -9.81 -3.00
CA ALA A 189 -4.75 -9.77 -4.43
C ALA A 189 -3.46 -10.04 -5.21
N ALA A 190 -3.60 -10.67 -6.36
CA ALA A 190 -2.56 -10.81 -7.36
C ALA A 190 -3.09 -10.20 -8.67
N THR A 191 -2.41 -9.19 -9.21
CA THR A 191 -2.86 -8.50 -10.44
C THR A 191 -1.68 -8.05 -11.27
N ALA A 192 -1.89 -7.85 -12.58
CA ALA A 192 -0.98 -7.05 -13.38
C ALA A 192 -0.96 -5.60 -12.87
N HIS A 193 0.16 -4.89 -13.05
CA HIS A 193 0.28 -3.52 -12.53
C HIS A 193 -0.57 -2.50 -13.30
N ASP A 194 -0.84 -2.76 -14.54
CA ASP A 194 -1.59 -1.91 -15.47
C ASP A 194 -3.05 -2.36 -15.69
N ASP A 195 -3.46 -3.46 -15.07
CA ASP A 195 -4.81 -4.00 -15.17
C ASP A 195 -5.32 -4.57 -13.84
N TYR A 196 -6.11 -3.78 -13.13
CA TYR A 196 -6.82 -4.19 -11.90
C TYR A 196 -8.24 -4.71 -12.15
N SER A 197 -8.66 -4.83 -13.40
CA SER A 197 -9.99 -5.34 -13.75
C SER A 197 -10.15 -6.83 -13.43
N ARG A 198 -9.03 -7.54 -13.28
CA ARG A 198 -8.96 -8.96 -12.99
C ARG A 198 -7.93 -9.26 -11.89
N THR A 199 -8.36 -9.97 -10.87
CA THR A 199 -7.48 -10.62 -9.88
C THR A 199 -7.21 -12.05 -10.34
N GLN A 200 -5.94 -12.46 -10.37
CA GLN A 200 -5.56 -13.83 -10.69
C GLN A 200 -6.06 -14.77 -9.59
N HIS A 201 -6.52 -15.94 -10.02
CA HIS A 201 -7.09 -16.94 -9.14
C HIS A 201 -6.35 -18.29 -9.27
N THR A 202 -6.02 -18.88 -8.16
CA THR A 202 -5.54 -20.27 -8.07
C THR A 202 -6.46 -21.07 -7.16
N ALA A 203 -6.50 -22.40 -7.32
CA ALA A 203 -7.31 -23.26 -6.47
C ALA A 203 -6.96 -23.15 -4.98
N GLN A 204 -5.74 -22.73 -4.67
CA GLN A 204 -5.26 -22.54 -3.31
C GLN A 204 -5.95 -21.38 -2.59
N LEU A 205 -6.45 -20.38 -3.31
CA LEU A 205 -7.23 -19.27 -2.72
C LEU A 205 -8.51 -19.75 -2.03
N ASP A 206 -9.05 -20.90 -2.47
CA ASP A 206 -10.25 -21.51 -1.90
C ASP A 206 -9.95 -22.46 -0.71
N TRP A 207 -8.68 -22.65 -0.36
CA TRP A 207 -8.30 -23.52 0.74
C TRP A 207 -8.58 -22.88 2.10
N ASP A 208 -9.26 -23.60 2.96
CA ASP A 208 -9.38 -23.27 4.38
C ASP A 208 -8.27 -23.98 5.17
N LEU A 209 -7.22 -23.27 5.46
CA LEU A 209 -6.13 -23.77 6.32
C LEU A 209 -6.53 -23.83 7.80
N GLY A 210 -7.66 -23.23 8.18
CA GLY A 210 -8.08 -23.12 9.57
C GLY A 210 -7.28 -22.12 10.39
N ALA A 211 -7.36 -22.24 11.71
CA ALA A 211 -6.65 -21.34 12.61
C ALA A 211 -5.15 -21.65 12.67
N PRO A 212 -4.27 -20.63 12.82
CA PRO A 212 -2.86 -20.87 13.05
C PRO A 212 -2.61 -21.59 14.39
N VAL A 213 -1.77 -22.63 14.36
CA VAL A 213 -1.41 -23.45 15.53
C VAL A 213 -0.26 -22.80 16.29
N GLN A 214 0.60 -22.06 15.59
CA GLN A 214 1.80 -21.44 16.15
C GLN A 214 2.14 -20.13 15.41
N ASP A 215 3.08 -19.39 15.97
CA ASP A 215 3.67 -18.24 15.28
C ASP A 215 4.51 -18.68 14.08
N PRO A 216 4.76 -17.80 13.08
CA PRO A 216 5.63 -18.09 11.96
C PRO A 216 7.02 -18.54 12.41
N VAL A 217 7.54 -19.61 11.82
CA VAL A 217 8.87 -20.18 12.11
C VAL A 217 9.81 -19.91 10.95
N ARG A 218 11.04 -19.46 11.26
CA ARG A 218 12.07 -19.15 10.27
C ARG A 218 13.21 -20.17 10.28
N ARG A 219 13.66 -20.57 9.08
CA ARG A 219 14.94 -21.30 8.86
C ARG A 219 15.65 -20.71 7.63
N GLY A 220 16.67 -19.89 7.87
CA GLY A 220 17.34 -19.12 6.81
C GLY A 220 16.36 -18.12 6.18
N HIS A 221 16.15 -18.21 4.87
CA HIS A 221 15.17 -17.39 4.16
C HIS A 221 13.83 -18.09 3.95
N THR A 222 13.63 -19.25 4.53
CA THR A 222 12.35 -19.97 4.49
C THR A 222 11.56 -19.67 5.74
N TRP A 223 10.33 -19.24 5.56
CA TRP A 223 9.34 -19.09 6.61
C TRP A 223 8.24 -20.13 6.40
N TRP A 224 7.66 -20.62 7.50
CA TRP A 224 6.54 -21.52 7.47
C TRP A 224 5.65 -21.33 8.70
N ARG A 225 4.38 -21.71 8.57
CA ARG A 225 3.41 -21.68 9.65
C ARG A 225 2.49 -22.88 9.52
N GLU A 226 2.18 -23.51 10.64
CA GLU A 226 1.21 -24.59 10.75
C GLU A 226 -0.17 -24.04 11.12
N PHE A 227 -1.20 -24.64 10.53
CA PHE A 227 -2.59 -24.35 10.74
C PHE A 227 -3.32 -25.64 11.08
N THR A 228 -4.56 -25.56 11.59
CA THR A 228 -5.34 -26.74 12.00
C THR A 228 -5.62 -27.71 10.86
N HIS A 229 -5.66 -27.25 9.61
CA HIS A 229 -5.99 -28.08 8.43
C HIS A 229 -4.82 -28.20 7.44
N GLY A 230 -3.66 -27.62 7.74
CA GLY A 230 -2.53 -27.68 6.83
C GLY A 230 -1.35 -26.82 7.26
N TRP A 231 -0.54 -26.44 6.29
CA TRP A 231 0.62 -25.57 6.51
C TRP A 231 0.90 -24.71 5.27
N ALA A 232 1.55 -23.58 5.47
CA ALA A 232 2.10 -22.75 4.40
C ALA A 232 3.59 -22.54 4.58
N ALA A 233 4.33 -22.48 3.48
CA ALA A 233 5.77 -22.19 3.49
C ALA A 233 6.14 -21.28 2.31
N VAL A 234 7.06 -20.35 2.56
CA VAL A 234 7.59 -19.44 1.54
C VAL A 234 9.09 -19.28 1.72
N ASN A 235 9.83 -19.19 0.62
CA ASN A 235 11.27 -18.89 0.63
C ASN A 235 11.53 -17.57 -0.07
N PHE A 236 12.07 -16.59 0.66
CA PHE A 236 12.37 -15.25 0.14
C PHE A 236 13.70 -15.14 -0.60
N ASN A 237 14.44 -16.23 -0.78
CA ASN A 237 15.69 -16.22 -1.54
C ASN A 237 15.42 -16.24 -3.06
N ALA A 238 15.72 -15.13 -3.73
CA ALA A 238 15.50 -14.94 -5.18
C ALA A 238 16.17 -16.01 -6.06
N ASP A 239 17.35 -16.53 -5.69
CA ASP A 239 18.08 -17.51 -6.50
C ASP A 239 17.39 -18.89 -6.57
N ARG A 240 16.59 -19.25 -5.57
CA ARG A 240 15.82 -20.51 -5.55
C ARG A 240 14.51 -20.43 -6.32
N ARG A 241 13.97 -19.25 -6.53
CA ARG A 241 12.72 -19.03 -7.30
C ARG A 241 12.90 -19.35 -8.79
N ARG A 242 14.11 -19.12 -9.33
CA ARG A 242 14.47 -19.43 -10.75
C ARG A 242 14.67 -20.91 -11.03
N ARG A 243 14.79 -21.78 -10.02
CA ARG A 243 15.12 -23.20 -10.18
C ARG A 243 13.94 -24.16 -10.19
N ARG A 244 12.72 -23.66 -10.09
CA ARG A 244 11.48 -24.45 -10.26
C ARG A 244 10.77 -24.07 -11.56
N ARG A 245 11.47 -24.27 -12.68
CA ARG A 245 10.89 -24.38 -14.01
C ARG A 245 11.10 -25.80 -14.51
#